data_2b47ed69f96cef23ab87ca7d0b709258
#
_entry.id   2b47ed69f96cef23ab87ca7d0b709258
#
_cell.length_a   1.000
_cell.length_b   1.000
_cell.length_c   1.000
_cell.angle_alpha   90.00
_cell.angle_beta   90.00
_cell.angle_gamma   90.00
#
_symmetry.space_group_name_H-M   'P 1'
#
loop_
_entity.id
_entity.type
_entity.pdbx_description
1 polymer ?
#
loop_
_entity_poly.entity_id
_entity_poly.type
_entity_poly.pdbx_seq_one_letter_code
_entity_poly.pdbx_strand_id
1 'polypeptide(L)'
;GHIVHAYDPQPFRVLGIPGVEVHHLEPDDYPIDFMIDMITKQDGFDFDPSRDIVVNMLPGDIGHSSTTALAELPWRTVDLSFSQFTPDRDDDKAKEYGARILWDTGIAPGLSNMILSRAYDEMGPLVKGEVRVGGNPTGPTGGWNYMAPFSPIDVIAEYTRPTRVIRGSELVTLPALSERHEIEVHEKGTMEAFLTDGLRSVLNTIPAEELSEYTVRWPGHIQMFID
;
A
#
# COMPACT_ATOMS: atom_id res chain seq x y z
N GLY A 1 16.01 21.31 -8.24
CA GLY A 1 15.62 20.05 -7.64
C GLY A 1 14.41 20.25 -6.74
N HIS A 2 13.78 19.18 -6.28
CA HIS A 2 12.71 19.25 -5.31
C HIS A 2 13.30 19.32 -3.91
N ILE A 3 12.62 19.99 -2.98
CA ILE A 3 12.88 19.91 -1.55
C ILE A 3 11.85 18.92 -0.99
N VAL A 4 12.29 17.99 -0.17
CA VAL A 4 11.43 17.00 0.47
C VAL A 4 11.37 17.32 1.96
N HIS A 5 10.16 17.55 2.48
CA HIS A 5 9.91 17.67 3.91
C HIS A 5 9.42 16.31 4.43
N ALA A 6 10.22 15.67 5.26
CA ALA A 6 9.92 14.37 5.84
C ALA A 6 9.47 14.52 7.30
N TYR A 7 8.28 14.06 7.60
CA TYR A 7 7.67 14.07 8.94
C TYR A 7 7.62 12.64 9.47
N ASP A 8 8.34 12.34 10.54
CA ASP A 8 8.45 10.98 11.08
C ASP A 8 8.77 11.03 12.59
N PRO A 9 8.19 10.14 13.42
CA PRO A 9 8.56 10.05 14.83
C PRO A 9 9.97 9.45 15.04
N GLN A 10 10.57 8.85 14.02
CA GLN A 10 11.93 8.30 14.05
C GLN A 10 12.78 8.84 12.88
N PRO A 11 13.00 10.15 12.79
CA PRO A 11 13.56 10.81 11.61
C PRO A 11 15.04 10.49 11.36
N PHE A 12 15.72 9.82 12.30
CA PHE A 12 17.15 9.51 12.20
C PHE A 12 17.53 8.68 10.96
N ARG A 13 16.57 7.94 10.37
CA ARG A 13 16.80 7.11 9.17
C ARG A 13 16.98 7.93 7.90
N VAL A 14 16.49 9.16 7.89
CA VAL A 14 16.55 10.06 6.72
C VAL A 14 17.43 11.29 6.98
N LEU A 15 18.05 11.39 8.15
CA LEU A 15 18.98 12.46 8.47
C LEU A 15 20.19 12.45 7.53
N GLY A 16 20.56 13.61 7.02
CA GLY A 16 21.72 13.78 6.15
C GLY A 16 21.51 13.42 4.68
N ILE A 17 20.32 13.07 4.27
CA ILE A 17 20.00 12.88 2.86
C ILE A 17 19.92 14.25 2.17
N PRO A 18 20.73 14.54 1.14
CA PRO A 18 20.69 15.83 0.47
C PRO A 18 19.31 16.17 -0.11
N GLY A 19 18.79 17.36 0.16
CA GLY A 19 17.49 17.81 -0.30
C GLY A 19 16.30 17.31 0.50
N VAL A 20 16.54 16.68 1.66
CA VAL A 20 15.52 16.28 2.62
C VAL A 20 15.63 17.14 3.87
N GLU A 21 14.58 17.87 4.18
CA GLU A 21 14.38 18.56 5.46
C GLU A 21 13.54 17.66 6.37
N VAL A 22 14.04 17.40 7.56
CA VAL A 22 13.50 16.37 8.46
C VAL A 22 12.84 17.05 9.66
N HIS A 23 11.60 16.67 9.91
CA HIS A 23 10.76 17.16 10.99
C HIS A 23 10.41 16.02 11.92
N HIS A 24 10.78 16.16 13.19
CA HIS A 24 10.45 15.19 14.22
C HIS A 24 9.00 15.37 14.67
N LEU A 25 8.22 14.29 14.64
CA LEU A 25 6.89 14.23 15.23
C LEU A 25 6.97 13.49 16.56
N GLU A 26 6.48 14.11 17.63
CA GLU A 26 6.29 13.37 18.89
C GLU A 26 5.13 12.37 18.72
N PRO A 27 5.17 11.23 19.42
CA PRO A 27 4.12 10.20 19.30
C PRO A 27 2.70 10.69 19.60
N ASP A 28 2.55 11.75 20.38
CA ASP A 28 1.27 12.35 20.74
C ASP A 28 0.78 13.37 19.70
N ASP A 29 1.60 13.71 18.70
CA ASP A 29 1.29 14.69 17.65
C ASP A 29 0.49 14.11 16.47
N TYR A 30 -0.03 12.89 16.61
CA TYR A 30 -0.73 12.14 15.56
C TYR A 30 -2.18 12.55 15.24
N PRO A 31 -2.85 13.53 15.86
CA PRO A 31 -4.06 14.07 15.24
C PRO A 31 -3.69 14.61 13.86
N ILE A 32 -4.38 14.12 12.84
CA ILE A 32 -4.15 14.52 11.44
C ILE A 32 -4.21 16.03 11.25
N ASP A 33 -5.05 16.73 12.01
CA ASP A 33 -5.15 18.20 12.01
C ASP A 33 -3.84 18.87 12.39
N PHE A 34 -3.10 18.30 13.35
CA PHE A 34 -1.78 18.80 13.71
C PHE A 34 -0.77 18.63 12.56
N MET A 35 -0.80 17.48 11.88
CA MET A 35 0.08 17.25 10.72
C MET A 35 -0.25 18.19 9.56
N ILE A 36 -1.52 18.45 9.30
CA ILE A 36 -1.98 19.42 8.30
C ILE A 36 -1.50 20.83 8.69
N ASP A 37 -1.63 21.19 9.95
CA ASP A 37 -1.16 22.48 10.48
C ASP A 37 0.37 22.61 10.35
N MET A 38 1.14 21.58 10.63
CA MET A 38 2.59 21.58 10.43
C MET A 38 2.96 21.81 8.96
N ILE A 39 2.29 21.14 8.04
CA ILE A 39 2.54 21.30 6.59
C ILE A 39 2.21 22.73 6.14
N THR A 40 1.16 23.34 6.67
CA THR A 40 0.64 24.63 6.20
C THR A 40 1.22 25.85 6.94
N LYS A 41 1.67 25.67 8.18
CA LYS A 41 2.07 26.78 9.07
C LYS A 41 3.54 26.79 9.44
N GLN A 42 4.34 25.89 8.86
CA GLN A 42 5.76 25.83 9.19
C GLN A 42 6.52 27.05 8.67
N ASP A 43 7.29 27.69 9.54
CA ASP A 43 8.13 28.82 9.19
C ASP A 43 9.15 28.45 8.10
N GLY A 44 9.13 29.22 7.00
CA GLY A 44 10.04 29.01 5.87
C GLY A 44 9.59 27.99 4.83
N PHE A 45 8.44 27.34 5.02
CA PHE A 45 7.82 26.48 4.03
C PHE A 45 6.47 27.05 3.60
N ASP A 46 6.37 27.40 2.34
CA ASP A 46 5.15 27.92 1.72
C ASP A 46 4.55 26.82 0.83
N PHE A 47 3.69 25.98 1.42
CA PHE A 47 3.01 24.91 0.71
C PHE A 47 2.03 25.49 -0.31
N ASP A 48 2.31 25.22 -1.59
CA ASP A 48 1.45 25.61 -2.71
C ASP A 48 0.71 24.39 -3.27
N PRO A 49 -0.59 24.23 -2.97
CA PRO A 49 -1.36 23.07 -3.41
C PRO A 49 -1.47 22.93 -4.94
N SER A 50 -1.18 24.01 -5.70
CA SER A 50 -1.15 23.94 -7.16
C SER A 50 0.10 23.27 -7.72
N ARG A 51 1.17 23.22 -6.94
CA ARG A 51 2.50 22.75 -7.33
C ARG A 51 3.00 21.57 -6.50
N ASP A 52 2.80 21.66 -5.18
CA ASP A 52 3.36 20.71 -4.23
C ASP A 52 2.48 19.47 -4.07
N ILE A 53 3.03 18.41 -3.52
CA ILE A 53 2.38 17.11 -3.39
C ILE A 53 2.60 16.61 -1.96
N VAL A 54 1.54 16.12 -1.34
CA VAL A 54 1.61 15.37 -0.08
C VAL A 54 1.76 13.88 -0.42
N VAL A 55 2.72 13.21 0.21
CA VAL A 55 2.91 11.77 0.09
C VAL A 55 2.56 11.13 1.43
N ASN A 56 1.45 10.39 1.47
CA ASN A 56 1.03 9.66 2.66
C ASN A 56 1.66 8.25 2.65
N MET A 57 2.57 8.04 3.59
CA MET A 57 3.28 6.77 3.81
C MET A 57 2.99 6.17 5.19
N LEU A 58 1.95 6.65 5.86
CA LEU A 58 1.55 6.20 7.18
C LEU A 58 0.97 4.79 7.14
N PRO A 59 1.18 3.99 8.21
CA PRO A 59 0.68 2.61 8.25
C PRO A 59 -0.85 2.55 8.25
N GLY A 60 -1.39 1.55 7.58
CA GLY A 60 -2.75 1.02 7.65
C GLY A 60 -3.85 2.02 7.97
N ASP A 61 -4.49 1.87 9.11
CA ASP A 61 -5.67 2.66 9.49
C ASP A 61 -5.34 4.12 9.81
N ILE A 62 -4.12 4.42 10.29
CA ILE A 62 -3.66 5.80 10.48
C ILE A 62 -3.51 6.48 9.11
N GLY A 63 -2.91 5.77 8.15
CA GLY A 63 -2.77 6.25 6.79
C GLY A 63 -4.13 6.52 6.13
N HIS A 64 -5.09 5.60 6.30
CA HIS A 64 -6.44 5.78 5.78
C HIS A 64 -7.17 6.99 6.41
N SER A 65 -7.08 7.15 7.73
CA SER A 65 -7.66 8.32 8.42
C SER A 65 -7.05 9.63 7.91
N SER A 66 -5.74 9.63 7.65
CA SER A 66 -5.04 10.77 7.07
C SER A 66 -5.52 11.07 5.65
N THR A 67 -5.69 10.06 4.80
CA THR A 67 -6.20 10.24 3.44
C THR A 67 -7.64 10.75 3.43
N THR A 68 -8.49 10.26 4.36
CA THR A 68 -9.87 10.77 4.53
C THR A 68 -9.89 12.26 4.90
N ALA A 69 -9.00 12.71 5.79
CA ALA A 69 -8.89 14.13 6.13
C ALA A 69 -8.32 14.97 4.97
N LEU A 70 -7.32 14.44 4.26
CA LEU A 70 -6.75 15.09 3.08
C LEU A 70 -7.77 15.21 1.92
N ALA A 71 -8.82 14.38 1.89
CA ALA A 71 -9.92 14.51 0.94
C ALA A 71 -10.76 15.80 1.14
N GLU A 72 -10.64 16.46 2.28
CA GLU A 72 -11.30 17.75 2.56
C GLU A 72 -10.44 18.97 2.19
N LEU A 73 -9.29 18.76 1.55
CA LEU A 73 -8.37 19.83 1.18
C LEU A 73 -8.13 19.81 -0.33
N PRO A 74 -8.01 20.98 -1.00
CA PRO A 74 -7.80 21.07 -2.45
C PRO A 74 -6.36 20.68 -2.83
N TRP A 75 -5.82 19.63 -2.24
CA TRP A 75 -4.43 19.21 -2.38
C TRP A 75 -4.27 18.03 -3.33
N ARG A 76 -3.02 17.81 -3.74
CA ARG A 76 -2.59 16.61 -4.47
C ARG A 76 -1.93 15.68 -3.48
N THR A 77 -2.52 14.49 -3.35
CA THR A 77 -2.01 13.46 -2.44
C THR A 77 -1.66 12.20 -3.21
N VAL A 78 -0.53 11.61 -2.86
CA VAL A 78 -0.13 10.26 -3.29
C VAL A 78 -0.17 9.38 -2.04
N ASP A 79 -0.99 8.33 -2.07
CA ASP A 79 -1.25 7.49 -0.90
C ASP A 79 -0.71 6.08 -1.10
N LEU A 80 0.20 5.67 -0.21
CA LEU A 80 0.80 4.35 -0.14
C LEU A 80 0.22 3.51 1.00
N SER A 81 -0.72 4.06 1.78
CA SER A 81 -1.26 3.35 2.94
C SER A 81 -2.03 2.09 2.52
N PHE A 82 -1.88 1.03 3.32
CA PHE A 82 -2.54 -0.26 3.09
C PHE A 82 -3.55 -0.55 4.19
N SER A 83 -4.73 0.05 4.10
CA SER A 83 -5.83 -0.19 5.04
C SER A 83 -6.88 -1.16 4.48
N GLN A 84 -7.78 -1.62 5.33
CA GLN A 84 -8.92 -2.45 4.92
C GLN A 84 -9.86 -1.70 3.97
N PHE A 85 -9.99 -0.39 4.14
CA PHE A 85 -10.84 0.45 3.30
C PHE A 85 -10.03 1.10 2.19
N THR A 86 -10.68 1.39 1.09
CA THR A 86 -10.07 2.07 -0.05
C THR A 86 -10.51 3.53 -0.11
N PRO A 87 -9.64 4.46 -0.51
CA PRO A 87 -9.92 5.90 -0.53
C PRO A 87 -11.05 6.34 -1.46
N ASP A 88 -11.48 5.51 -2.42
CA ASP A 88 -12.61 5.79 -3.31
C ASP A 88 -13.94 5.97 -2.57
N ARG A 89 -14.05 5.49 -1.33
CA ARG A 89 -15.20 5.78 -0.46
C ARG A 89 -15.37 7.27 -0.15
N ASP A 90 -14.31 8.05 -0.23
CA ASP A 90 -14.28 9.49 0.00
C ASP A 90 -14.30 10.31 -1.31
N ASP A 91 -14.61 9.69 -2.46
CA ASP A 91 -14.57 10.31 -3.80
C ASP A 91 -15.51 11.52 -3.92
N ASP A 92 -16.73 11.42 -3.39
CA ASP A 92 -17.68 12.54 -3.41
C ASP A 92 -17.16 13.73 -2.58
N LYS A 93 -16.59 13.46 -1.41
CA LYS A 93 -15.94 14.46 -0.57
C LYS A 93 -14.76 15.10 -1.29
N ALA A 94 -13.87 14.30 -1.87
CA ALA A 94 -12.71 14.79 -2.61
C ALA A 94 -13.13 15.70 -3.79
N LYS A 95 -14.19 15.36 -4.49
CA LYS A 95 -14.76 16.19 -5.57
C LYS A 95 -15.32 17.50 -5.04
N GLU A 96 -16.03 17.49 -3.93
CA GLU A 96 -16.60 18.68 -3.29
C GLU A 96 -15.51 19.70 -2.91
N TYR A 97 -14.40 19.23 -2.31
CA TYR A 97 -13.29 20.07 -1.85
C TYR A 97 -12.21 20.29 -2.92
N GLY A 98 -12.29 19.64 -4.07
CA GLY A 98 -11.29 19.75 -5.14
C GLY A 98 -9.98 19.01 -4.87
N ALA A 99 -10.00 18.04 -3.95
CA ALA A 99 -8.88 17.17 -3.67
C ALA A 99 -8.57 16.24 -4.86
N ARG A 100 -7.31 15.83 -4.97
CA ARG A 100 -6.85 14.87 -5.98
C ARG A 100 -5.98 13.82 -5.31
N ILE A 101 -6.50 12.62 -5.16
CA ILE A 101 -5.83 11.54 -4.44
C ILE A 101 -5.52 10.41 -5.41
N LEU A 102 -4.23 10.12 -5.58
CA LEU A 102 -3.75 8.93 -6.27
C LEU A 102 -3.39 7.89 -5.20
N TRP A 103 -4.14 6.83 -5.11
CA TRP A 103 -4.00 5.80 -4.10
C TRP A 103 -3.58 4.45 -4.70
N ASP A 104 -3.25 3.47 -3.85
CA ASP A 104 -2.60 2.22 -4.26
C ASP A 104 -1.31 2.49 -5.06
N THR A 105 -0.40 3.26 -4.49
CA THR A 105 0.82 3.71 -5.19
C THR A 105 2.10 3.04 -4.69
N GLY A 106 1.96 1.91 -4.00
CA GLY A 106 3.07 1.08 -3.53
C GLY A 106 3.61 0.12 -4.60
N ILE A 107 4.09 -1.03 -4.14
CA ILE A 107 4.54 -2.12 -5.02
C ILE A 107 3.36 -3.04 -5.37
N ALA A 108 2.65 -3.52 -4.34
CA ALA A 108 1.43 -4.28 -4.44
C ALA A 108 0.59 -4.05 -3.17
N PRO A 109 -0.44 -3.24 -3.28
CA PRO A 109 -0.97 -2.58 -4.48
C PRO A 109 -0.09 -1.43 -4.99
N GLY A 110 -0.05 -1.25 -6.31
CA GLY A 110 0.60 -0.11 -6.97
C GLY A 110 1.27 -0.51 -8.28
N LEU A 111 2.54 -0.84 -8.28
CA LEU A 111 3.26 -1.28 -9.48
C LEU A 111 2.57 -2.49 -10.14
N SER A 112 2.09 -3.44 -9.34
CA SER A 112 1.30 -4.59 -9.81
C SER A 112 0.03 -4.14 -10.53
N ASN A 113 -0.67 -3.13 -10.00
CA ASN A 113 -1.90 -2.59 -10.57
C ASN A 113 -1.62 -1.90 -11.92
N MET A 114 -0.52 -1.15 -12.00
CA MET A 114 -0.08 -0.50 -13.26
C MET A 114 0.26 -1.53 -14.33
N ILE A 115 0.93 -2.63 -13.97
CA ILE A 115 1.28 -3.72 -14.91
C ILE A 115 0.02 -4.42 -15.40
N LEU A 116 -0.94 -4.73 -14.53
CA LEU A 116 -2.23 -5.32 -14.91
C LEU A 116 -3.04 -4.37 -15.81
N SER A 117 -3.07 -3.08 -15.49
CA SER A 117 -3.73 -2.07 -16.30
C SER A 117 -3.10 -1.98 -17.70
N ARG A 118 -1.79 -2.01 -17.77
CA ARG A 118 -1.07 -2.03 -19.05
C ARG A 118 -1.39 -3.28 -19.87
N ALA A 119 -1.45 -4.44 -19.23
CA ALA A 119 -1.84 -5.69 -19.90
C ALA A 119 -3.28 -5.61 -20.44
N TYR A 120 -4.20 -5.05 -19.67
CA TYR A 120 -5.57 -4.81 -20.11
C TYR A 120 -5.63 -3.85 -21.31
N ASP A 121 -4.88 -2.76 -21.29
CA ASP A 121 -4.82 -1.79 -22.40
C ASP A 121 -4.33 -2.44 -23.71
N GLU A 122 -3.41 -3.41 -23.61
CA GLU A 122 -2.82 -4.08 -24.78
C GLU A 122 -3.64 -5.28 -25.27
N MET A 123 -4.32 -6.01 -24.39
CA MET A 123 -4.97 -7.29 -24.70
C MET A 123 -6.50 -7.24 -24.62
N GLY A 124 -7.07 -6.20 -24.00
CA GLY A 124 -8.49 -6.15 -23.65
C GLY A 124 -8.81 -6.94 -22.37
N PRO A 125 -10.09 -7.32 -22.15
CA PRO A 125 -10.51 -8.04 -20.96
C PRO A 125 -9.66 -9.28 -20.70
N LEU A 126 -9.24 -9.45 -19.43
CA LEU A 126 -8.33 -10.53 -19.05
C LEU A 126 -9.11 -11.82 -18.80
N VAL A 127 -8.70 -12.93 -19.40
CA VAL A 127 -9.20 -14.24 -19.01
C VAL A 127 -8.64 -14.60 -17.63
N LYS A 128 -7.34 -14.35 -17.39
CA LYS A 128 -6.72 -14.54 -16.09
C LYS A 128 -5.63 -13.49 -15.85
N GLY A 129 -5.69 -12.84 -14.68
CA GLY A 129 -4.61 -12.02 -14.13
C GLY A 129 -4.17 -12.55 -12.77
N GLU A 130 -2.88 -12.74 -12.59
CA GLU A 130 -2.31 -13.23 -11.34
C GLU A 130 -1.07 -12.42 -10.97
N VAL A 131 -1.11 -11.82 -9.78
CA VAL A 131 0.02 -11.11 -9.18
C VAL A 131 0.66 -12.01 -8.14
N ARG A 132 1.97 -12.11 -8.16
CA ARG A 132 2.76 -12.76 -7.11
C ARG A 132 3.77 -11.78 -6.58
N VAL A 133 3.68 -11.45 -5.30
CA VAL A 133 4.50 -10.43 -4.65
C VAL A 133 5.11 -10.96 -3.36
N GLY A 134 6.33 -10.56 -3.06
CA GLY A 134 6.97 -10.93 -1.82
C GLY A 134 8.03 -9.92 -1.41
N GLY A 135 8.01 -9.48 -0.14
CA GLY A 135 9.04 -8.67 0.50
C GLY A 135 9.91 -9.56 1.38
N ASN A 136 10.64 -10.51 0.79
CA ASN A 136 11.38 -11.52 1.53
C ASN A 136 12.85 -11.12 1.71
N PRO A 137 13.52 -11.56 2.81
CA PRO A 137 14.97 -11.57 2.88
C PRO A 137 15.54 -12.46 1.76
N THR A 138 16.81 -12.26 1.42
CA THR A 138 17.49 -12.99 0.32
C THR A 138 17.53 -14.50 0.50
N GLY A 139 17.33 -14.98 1.72
CA GLY A 139 17.20 -16.37 2.12
C GLY A 139 16.45 -16.51 3.42
N PRO A 140 16.04 -17.73 3.80
CA PRO A 140 15.37 -17.97 5.08
C PRO A 140 16.30 -17.56 6.25
N THR A 141 15.80 -16.73 7.15
CA THR A 141 16.59 -16.16 8.25
C THR A 141 15.78 -16.01 9.53
N GLY A 142 16.49 -15.99 10.68
CA GLY A 142 15.92 -15.56 11.96
C GLY A 142 14.90 -16.49 12.59
N GLY A 143 14.82 -17.75 12.19
CA GLY A 143 13.86 -18.73 12.71
C GLY A 143 12.45 -18.57 12.18
N TRP A 144 12.04 -17.36 11.77
CA TRP A 144 10.74 -17.08 11.16
C TRP A 144 10.75 -17.19 9.63
N ASN A 145 11.92 -17.35 9.01
CA ASN A 145 12.11 -17.32 7.55
C ASN A 145 11.55 -16.05 6.87
N TYR A 146 11.37 -14.99 7.66
CA TYR A 146 10.82 -13.72 7.20
C TYR A 146 11.29 -12.56 8.09
N MET A 147 11.34 -11.40 7.51
CA MET A 147 11.56 -10.14 8.22
C MET A 147 10.71 -9.07 7.51
N ALA A 148 9.85 -8.40 8.25
CA ALA A 148 8.98 -7.35 7.71
C ALA A 148 9.81 -6.19 7.16
N PRO A 149 9.75 -5.88 5.85
CA PRO A 149 10.43 -4.73 5.27
C PRO A 149 9.68 -3.42 5.45
N PHE A 150 8.43 -3.48 5.92
CA PHE A 150 7.52 -2.35 6.17
C PHE A 150 6.81 -2.56 7.51
N SER A 151 5.73 -1.82 7.76
CA SER A 151 4.97 -1.87 9.02
C SER A 151 4.60 -3.31 9.44
N PRO A 152 5.06 -3.80 10.60
CA PRO A 152 4.73 -5.16 11.05
C PRO A 152 3.24 -5.41 11.23
N ILE A 153 2.47 -4.39 11.60
CA ILE A 153 1.03 -4.52 11.77
C ILE A 153 0.32 -4.73 10.42
N ASP A 154 0.83 -4.11 9.35
CA ASP A 154 0.30 -4.32 8.00
C ASP A 154 0.65 -5.70 7.47
N VAL A 155 1.81 -6.25 7.84
CA VAL A 155 2.17 -7.65 7.55
C VAL A 155 1.19 -8.61 8.24
N ILE A 156 0.86 -8.37 9.51
CA ILE A 156 -0.15 -9.17 10.23
C ILE A 156 -1.51 -9.05 9.54
N ALA A 157 -1.86 -7.87 9.04
CA ALA A 157 -3.10 -7.67 8.28
C ALA A 157 -3.15 -8.51 6.99
N GLU A 158 -2.03 -8.73 6.31
CA GLU A 158 -1.96 -9.65 5.15
C GLU A 158 -2.37 -11.08 5.52
N TYR A 159 -2.10 -11.54 6.74
CA TYR A 159 -2.36 -12.91 7.19
C TYR A 159 -3.72 -13.10 7.86
N THR A 160 -4.40 -12.02 8.20
CA THR A 160 -5.65 -12.07 8.98
C THR A 160 -6.85 -11.49 8.24
N ARG A 161 -6.60 -10.66 7.23
CA ARG A 161 -7.65 -9.98 6.46
C ARG A 161 -8.26 -10.92 5.41
N PRO A 162 -9.59 -10.98 5.27
CA PRO A 162 -10.23 -11.66 4.13
C PRO A 162 -9.78 -11.02 2.82
N THR A 163 -9.65 -11.85 1.80
CA THR A 163 -9.11 -11.48 0.48
C THR A 163 -10.22 -11.37 -0.55
N ARG A 164 -10.24 -10.28 -1.30
CA ARG A 164 -11.15 -10.06 -2.44
C ARG A 164 -10.44 -10.47 -3.74
N VAL A 165 -11.12 -11.28 -4.53
CA VAL A 165 -10.64 -11.80 -5.82
C VAL A 165 -11.77 -11.76 -6.85
N ILE A 166 -11.44 -11.88 -8.14
CA ILE A 166 -12.43 -12.15 -9.18
C ILE A 166 -12.39 -13.65 -9.50
N ARG A 167 -13.55 -14.28 -9.51
CA ARG A 167 -13.75 -15.68 -9.91
C ARG A 167 -15.01 -15.78 -10.77
N GLY A 168 -14.86 -16.27 -12.00
CA GLY A 168 -15.96 -16.34 -12.96
C GLY A 168 -16.57 -14.96 -13.27
N SER A 169 -15.76 -13.91 -13.33
CA SER A 169 -16.17 -12.51 -13.54
C SER A 169 -16.97 -11.90 -12.37
N GLU A 170 -17.02 -12.55 -11.23
CA GLU A 170 -17.69 -12.06 -10.02
C GLU A 170 -16.70 -11.77 -8.90
N LEU A 171 -16.98 -10.71 -8.12
CA LEU A 171 -16.20 -10.39 -6.92
C LEU A 171 -16.53 -11.39 -5.81
N VAL A 172 -15.52 -12.10 -5.36
CA VAL A 172 -15.63 -13.11 -4.29
C VAL A 172 -14.69 -12.73 -3.14
N THR A 173 -15.16 -12.91 -1.92
CA THR A 173 -14.34 -12.74 -0.70
C THR A 173 -14.03 -14.10 -0.12
N LEU A 174 -12.75 -14.40 0.05
CA LEU A 174 -12.24 -15.66 0.61
C LEU A 174 -11.59 -15.42 1.98
N PRO A 175 -11.54 -16.43 2.86
CA PRO A 175 -10.83 -16.30 4.12
C PRO A 175 -9.35 -15.95 3.92
N ALA A 176 -8.73 -15.33 4.91
CA ALA A 176 -7.30 -15.13 4.94
C ALA A 176 -6.54 -16.44 4.76
N LEU A 177 -5.34 -16.38 4.16
CA LEU A 177 -4.46 -17.51 3.88
C LEU A 177 -5.09 -18.61 2.98
N SER A 178 -6.16 -18.28 2.24
CA SER A 178 -6.77 -19.21 1.29
C SER A 178 -5.84 -19.53 0.13
N GLU A 179 -6.12 -20.65 -0.55
CA GLU A 179 -5.41 -21.12 -1.74
C GLU A 179 -3.89 -21.24 -1.54
N ARG A 180 -3.46 -21.60 -0.34
CA ARG A 180 -2.05 -21.81 -0.01
C ARG A 180 -1.47 -22.94 -0.86
N HIS A 181 -0.36 -22.68 -1.56
CA HIS A 181 0.31 -23.65 -2.43
C HIS A 181 1.80 -23.32 -2.59
N GLU A 182 2.56 -24.31 -3.05
CA GLU A 182 3.96 -24.13 -3.41
C GLU A 182 4.11 -23.62 -4.84
N ILE A 183 5.11 -22.77 -5.06
CA ILE A 183 5.50 -22.24 -6.37
C ILE A 183 7.01 -22.33 -6.54
N GLU A 184 7.45 -22.51 -7.78
CA GLU A 184 8.87 -22.38 -8.12
C GLU A 184 9.18 -20.95 -8.53
N VAL A 185 10.14 -20.32 -7.85
CA VAL A 185 10.61 -18.97 -8.13
C VAL A 185 12.04 -19.04 -8.67
N HIS A 186 12.25 -18.43 -9.84
CA HIS A 186 13.55 -18.43 -10.48
C HIS A 186 14.66 -17.94 -9.53
N GLU A 187 15.77 -18.65 -9.49
CA GLU A 187 16.93 -18.43 -8.61
C GLU A 187 16.65 -18.53 -7.08
N LYS A 188 15.41 -18.79 -6.67
CA LYS A 188 15.05 -18.94 -5.26
C LYS A 188 14.62 -20.36 -4.90
N GLY A 189 14.16 -21.15 -5.89
CA GLY A 189 13.61 -22.49 -5.68
C GLY A 189 12.16 -22.44 -5.20
N THR A 190 11.75 -23.44 -4.46
CA THR A 190 10.38 -23.58 -3.96
C THR A 190 10.08 -22.51 -2.92
N MET A 191 8.98 -21.79 -3.12
CA MET A 191 8.42 -20.81 -2.22
C MET A 191 6.95 -21.15 -1.94
N GLU A 192 6.35 -20.53 -0.94
CA GLU A 192 4.97 -20.72 -0.57
C GLU A 192 4.16 -19.47 -0.88
N ALA A 193 3.01 -19.64 -1.55
CA ALA A 193 2.10 -18.57 -1.95
C ALA A 193 0.72 -18.75 -1.29
N PHE A 194 0.05 -17.65 -0.96
CA PHE A 194 -1.30 -17.61 -0.40
C PHE A 194 -1.98 -16.31 -0.79
N LEU A 195 -3.32 -16.31 -0.89
CA LEU A 195 -4.09 -15.14 -1.28
C LEU A 195 -3.97 -14.00 -0.27
N THR A 196 -3.81 -12.78 -0.78
CA THR A 196 -3.84 -11.52 -0.03
C THR A 196 -4.66 -10.45 -0.73
N ASP A 197 -5.17 -9.47 0.04
CA ASP A 197 -6.12 -8.45 -0.43
C ASP A 197 -5.42 -7.24 -1.11
N GLY A 198 -4.48 -7.47 -1.98
CA GLY A 198 -3.69 -6.43 -2.64
C GLY A 198 -4.21 -5.98 -4.01
N LEU A 199 -5.22 -6.63 -4.58
CA LEU A 199 -5.80 -6.20 -5.86
C LEU A 199 -6.47 -4.82 -5.78
N ARG A 200 -7.26 -4.59 -4.76
CA ARG A 200 -7.90 -3.31 -4.38
C ARG A 200 -8.50 -2.53 -5.58
N SER A 201 -7.79 -1.48 -6.05
CA SER A 201 -8.30 -0.62 -7.14
C SER A 201 -8.59 -1.37 -8.43
N VAL A 202 -7.83 -2.39 -8.77
CA VAL A 202 -8.03 -3.13 -10.03
C VAL A 202 -9.26 -4.03 -10.03
N LEU A 203 -9.79 -4.39 -8.85
CA LEU A 203 -11.05 -5.15 -8.76
C LEU A 203 -12.23 -4.48 -9.46
N ASN A 204 -12.24 -3.13 -9.50
CA ASN A 204 -13.32 -2.34 -10.07
C ASN A 204 -12.95 -1.70 -11.43
N THR A 205 -11.68 -1.78 -11.83
CA THR A 205 -11.19 -1.04 -13.00
C THR A 205 -10.75 -1.92 -14.15
N ILE A 206 -10.44 -3.20 -13.89
CA ILE A 206 -9.98 -4.14 -14.91
C ILE A 206 -10.99 -5.28 -15.06
N PRO A 207 -11.72 -5.37 -16.19
CA PRO A 207 -12.55 -6.51 -16.50
C PRO A 207 -11.73 -7.79 -16.63
N ALA A 208 -12.05 -8.79 -15.82
CA ALA A 208 -11.36 -10.09 -15.84
C ALA A 208 -12.33 -11.23 -15.48
N GLU A 209 -12.10 -12.43 -16.02
CA GLU A 209 -12.78 -13.64 -15.58
C GLU A 209 -12.20 -14.16 -14.27
N GLU A 210 -10.86 -14.13 -14.15
CA GLU A 210 -10.11 -14.55 -12.97
C GLU A 210 -9.08 -13.48 -12.62
N LEU A 211 -9.07 -13.00 -11.37
CA LEU A 211 -8.07 -12.06 -10.88
C LEU A 211 -7.70 -12.36 -9.44
N SER A 212 -6.41 -12.51 -9.17
CA SER A 212 -5.91 -12.85 -7.83
C SER A 212 -4.54 -12.23 -7.55
N GLU A 213 -4.29 -11.96 -6.27
CA GLU A 213 -2.97 -11.63 -5.78
C GLU A 213 -2.55 -12.61 -4.70
N TYR A 214 -1.32 -13.08 -4.80
CA TYR A 214 -0.70 -13.98 -3.85
C TYR A 214 0.53 -13.33 -3.23
N THR A 215 0.58 -13.33 -1.92
CA THR A 215 1.81 -13.04 -1.19
C THR A 215 2.68 -14.29 -1.16
N VAL A 216 3.98 -14.10 -1.40
CA VAL A 216 4.96 -15.18 -1.47
C VAL A 216 5.92 -15.10 -0.29
N ARG A 217 6.16 -16.22 0.37
CA ARG A 217 7.05 -16.35 1.53
C ARG A 217 7.97 -17.57 1.40
N TRP A 218 9.05 -17.58 2.16
CA TRP A 218 9.87 -18.78 2.32
C TRP A 218 9.05 -19.90 2.96
N PRO A 219 9.26 -21.19 2.54
CA PRO A 219 8.50 -22.33 3.07
C PRO A 219 8.58 -22.41 4.60
N GLY A 220 7.45 -22.74 5.22
CA GLY A 220 7.30 -22.91 6.65
C GLY A 220 6.99 -21.63 7.42
N HIS A 221 7.17 -20.43 6.84
CA HIS A 221 6.84 -19.17 7.52
C HIS A 221 5.36 -19.10 7.91
N ILE A 222 4.47 -19.41 6.99
CA ILE A 222 3.02 -19.35 7.23
C ILE A 222 2.59 -20.37 8.28
N GLN A 223 3.20 -21.55 8.30
CA GLN A 223 2.89 -22.54 9.33
C GLN A 223 3.29 -22.02 10.73
N MET A 224 4.46 -21.42 10.86
CA MET A 224 4.91 -20.81 12.13
C MET A 224 4.00 -19.65 12.59
N PHE A 225 3.37 -18.94 11.67
CA PHE A 225 2.40 -17.89 12.01
C PHE A 225 1.06 -18.47 12.50
N ILE A 226 0.64 -19.63 11.97
CA ILE A 226 -0.62 -20.28 12.34
C ILE A 226 -0.52 -20.98 13.70
N ASP A 227 0.63 -21.57 14.04
CA ASP A 227 0.88 -22.32 15.28
C ASP A 227 1.00 -21.39 16.51
#